data_09d4628d8d77bb86ca599f73499974bc
#
_entry.id   09d4628d8d77bb86ca599f73499974bc
#
_cell.length_a   1.000
_cell.length_b   1.000
_cell.length_c   1.000
_cell.angle_alpha   90.00
_cell.angle_beta   90.00
_cell.angle_gamma   90.00
#
_symmetry.space_group_name_H-M   'P 1'
#
loop_
_entity.id
_entity.type
_entity.pdbx_description
1 polymer ?
#
loop_
_entity_poly.entity_id
_entity_poly.type
_entity_poly.pdbx_seq_one_letter_code
_entity_poly.pdbx_strand_id
1 'polypeptide(L)'
;LWDGVLALDGGARQQDTASVERTFERLTALYDDALQALVFELGLFVREGDAATAEECVRKGRINPRYGRWMRRALDVLAQQGFLAREGETYRCIRPMRVTSFAEVEKTHQKTTGFMLMSAVRLADILREKLHSAELYAMPEAKGVYPSMFKSSNEMIRKCMALFAARDKPLRILEVGGGHGGTTGSLLDAFDPAKTEYRFTDISPYFLNNASENFKDYPFLTYQLYNLDNPPAPQGLEPHSFDAIIASSVLHDTRKIDETLGNLLSLLRPGGMLFLVEQTEFLRWYDIGMGLQQGFDVFEDTDLRKDNPLIAAGIWEDRLRAAGFVNTHVFGKLDAKFALGMDLIVAQGPGSVRLFDAAVLEDFLRDLMTSYMIPAEYILLQRLPRNRSGKTDRKALEALGGGHGVRKIRHAPRTETEKRLAALWASVLAVDSIGLKDNFFELGGDSLLSTVLIGQVHAAFGVELSVLDIYMDSTLEEMARHIDRTPAGGRKER
;
A
#
# COMPACT_ATOMS: atom_id res chain seq x y z
N LEU A 1 -10.35 20.51 -6.04
CA LEU A 1 -10.48 19.13 -6.54
C LEU A 1 -11.38 18.29 -5.64
N TRP A 2 -11.10 18.24 -4.33
CA TRP A 2 -11.88 17.45 -3.36
C TRP A 2 -13.36 17.84 -3.34
N ASP A 3 -13.68 19.12 -3.26
CA ASP A 3 -15.07 19.61 -3.30
C ASP A 3 -15.78 19.22 -4.59
N GLY A 4 -15.06 19.21 -5.71
CA GLY A 4 -15.58 18.74 -6.99
C GLY A 4 -15.90 17.25 -6.98
N VAL A 5 -15.08 16.43 -6.32
CA VAL A 5 -15.33 14.99 -6.14
C VAL A 5 -16.60 14.77 -5.30
N LEU A 6 -16.73 15.46 -4.17
CA LEU A 6 -17.92 15.37 -3.31
C LEU A 6 -19.22 15.79 -4.04
N ALA A 7 -19.14 16.78 -4.92
CA ALA A 7 -20.30 17.25 -5.69
C ALA A 7 -20.85 16.21 -6.68
N LEU A 8 -20.07 15.18 -7.01
CA LEU A 8 -20.51 14.07 -7.89
C LEU A 8 -21.45 13.08 -7.20
N ASP A 9 -21.49 13.05 -5.87
CA ASP A 9 -22.29 12.08 -5.09
C ASP A 9 -23.81 12.37 -5.12
N GLY A 10 -24.24 13.55 -5.59
CA GLY A 10 -25.66 13.96 -5.61
C GLY A 10 -26.56 13.27 -6.65
N GLY A 11 -26.08 12.25 -7.36
CA GLY A 11 -26.75 11.65 -8.52
C GLY A 11 -27.26 10.21 -8.35
N ALA A 12 -27.49 9.72 -7.13
CA ALA A 12 -27.98 8.35 -6.90
C ALA A 12 -29.32 8.11 -7.62
N ARG A 13 -29.33 7.22 -8.61
CA ARG A 13 -30.54 6.80 -9.32
C ARG A 13 -31.33 5.81 -8.49
N GLN A 14 -32.64 6.06 -8.33
CA GLN A 14 -33.59 5.10 -7.79
C GLN A 14 -33.63 3.84 -8.67
N GLN A 15 -33.38 2.66 -8.09
CA GLN A 15 -33.31 1.40 -8.83
C GLN A 15 -34.30 0.35 -8.34
N ASP A 16 -34.57 -0.66 -9.20
CA ASP A 16 -35.42 -1.83 -8.89
C ASP A 16 -34.72 -2.77 -7.90
N THR A 17 -34.80 -2.43 -6.62
CA THR A 17 -34.25 -3.22 -5.49
C THR A 17 -34.79 -4.65 -5.47
N ALA A 18 -36.03 -4.88 -5.86
CA ALA A 18 -36.67 -6.20 -5.84
C ALA A 18 -36.02 -7.19 -6.84
N SER A 19 -35.47 -6.72 -7.94
CA SER A 19 -34.75 -7.57 -8.91
C SER A 19 -33.38 -8.00 -8.36
N VAL A 20 -32.72 -7.11 -7.65
CA VAL A 20 -31.42 -7.37 -7.00
C VAL A 20 -31.55 -8.38 -5.87
N GLU A 21 -32.55 -8.17 -5.01
CA GLU A 21 -32.85 -9.10 -3.91
C GLU A 21 -33.13 -10.52 -4.41
N ARG A 22 -33.97 -10.67 -5.44
CA ARG A 22 -34.23 -11.98 -6.07
C ARG A 22 -32.96 -12.62 -6.65
N THR A 23 -32.06 -11.84 -7.18
CA THR A 23 -30.75 -12.36 -7.69
C THR A 23 -29.89 -12.86 -6.54
N PHE A 24 -29.80 -12.11 -5.45
CA PHE A 24 -29.05 -12.53 -4.26
C PHE A 24 -29.63 -13.77 -3.59
N GLU A 25 -30.93 -13.87 -3.50
CA GLU A 25 -31.59 -15.07 -3.01
C GLU A 25 -31.22 -16.32 -3.84
N ARG A 26 -31.23 -16.20 -5.18
CA ARG A 26 -30.85 -17.30 -6.09
C ARG A 26 -29.38 -17.69 -5.95
N LEU A 27 -28.47 -16.72 -5.86
CA LEU A 27 -27.04 -16.97 -5.68
C LEU A 27 -26.77 -17.60 -4.32
N THR A 28 -27.46 -17.15 -3.29
CA THR A 28 -27.38 -17.71 -1.95
C THR A 28 -27.86 -19.16 -1.93
N ALA A 29 -29.01 -19.45 -2.56
CA ALA A 29 -29.52 -20.80 -2.66
C ALA A 29 -28.59 -21.73 -3.47
N LEU A 30 -28.01 -21.23 -4.56
CA LEU A 30 -27.00 -21.95 -5.34
C LEU A 30 -25.79 -22.34 -4.46
N TYR A 31 -25.27 -21.39 -3.70
CA TYR A 31 -24.14 -21.62 -2.80
C TYR A 31 -24.48 -22.64 -1.72
N ASP A 32 -25.63 -22.48 -1.09
CA ASP A 32 -26.09 -23.34 -0.02
C ASP A 32 -26.24 -24.82 -0.50
N ASP A 33 -26.78 -25.02 -1.69
CA ASP A 33 -26.94 -26.36 -2.28
C ASP A 33 -25.59 -26.93 -2.73
N ALA A 34 -24.72 -26.08 -3.29
CA ALA A 34 -23.35 -26.48 -3.69
C ALA A 34 -22.52 -26.95 -2.50
N LEU A 35 -22.65 -26.32 -1.32
CA LEU A 35 -21.94 -26.74 -0.13
C LEU A 35 -22.40 -28.10 0.37
N GLN A 36 -23.72 -28.37 0.34
CA GLN A 36 -24.28 -29.67 0.73
C GLN A 36 -23.77 -30.78 -0.21
N ALA A 37 -23.84 -30.54 -1.53
CA ALA A 37 -23.31 -31.45 -2.54
C ALA A 37 -21.80 -31.70 -2.35
N LEU A 38 -21.05 -30.65 -2.08
CA LEU A 38 -19.60 -30.74 -1.86
C LEU A 38 -19.27 -31.68 -0.70
N VAL A 39 -19.79 -31.40 0.49
CA VAL A 39 -19.43 -32.20 1.68
C VAL A 39 -19.87 -33.63 1.54
N PHE A 40 -20.99 -33.89 0.86
CA PHE A 40 -21.46 -35.22 0.58
C PHE A 40 -20.57 -35.99 -0.41
N GLU A 41 -20.22 -35.37 -1.54
CA GLU A 41 -19.32 -35.98 -2.56
C GLU A 41 -17.87 -36.15 -2.06
N LEU A 42 -17.46 -35.34 -1.09
CA LEU A 42 -16.17 -35.51 -0.41
C LEU A 42 -16.21 -36.66 0.63
N GLY A 43 -17.36 -37.26 0.87
CA GLY A 43 -17.57 -38.27 1.90
C GLY A 43 -17.50 -37.74 3.33
N LEU A 44 -17.82 -36.43 3.49
CA LEU A 44 -17.83 -35.72 4.76
C LEU A 44 -19.28 -35.58 5.27
N PHE A 45 -19.50 -35.79 6.57
CA PHE A 45 -20.80 -35.58 7.21
C PHE A 45 -21.97 -36.30 6.51
N VAL A 46 -21.74 -37.55 6.11
CA VAL A 46 -22.69 -38.37 5.37
C VAL A 46 -23.81 -38.88 6.30
N ARG A 47 -23.50 -39.11 7.56
CA ARG A 47 -24.42 -39.63 8.56
C ARG A 47 -24.56 -38.71 9.77
N GLU A 48 -25.72 -38.71 10.38
CA GLU A 48 -25.89 -38.05 11.68
C GLU A 48 -24.88 -38.58 12.70
N GLY A 49 -24.24 -37.66 13.44
CA GLY A 49 -23.17 -37.95 14.37
C GLY A 49 -21.76 -37.94 13.79
N ASP A 50 -21.58 -37.93 12.45
CA ASP A 50 -20.27 -37.75 11.85
C ASP A 50 -19.67 -36.43 12.33
N ALA A 51 -18.39 -36.45 12.74
CA ALA A 51 -17.73 -35.28 13.28
C ALA A 51 -16.32 -35.11 12.70
N ALA A 52 -15.94 -33.88 12.44
CA ALA A 52 -14.59 -33.51 11.95
C ALA A 52 -14.29 -32.03 12.20
N THR A 53 -13.00 -31.70 12.31
CA THR A 53 -12.53 -30.31 12.23
C THR A 53 -12.40 -29.87 10.76
N ALA A 54 -12.27 -28.57 10.51
CA ALA A 54 -12.01 -28.05 9.16
C ALA A 54 -10.72 -28.63 8.56
N GLU A 55 -9.68 -28.78 9.35
CA GLU A 55 -8.40 -29.37 8.93
C GLU A 55 -8.56 -30.85 8.55
N GLU A 56 -9.34 -31.61 9.32
CA GLU A 56 -9.64 -32.99 8.97
C GLU A 56 -10.48 -33.10 7.69
N CYS A 57 -11.40 -32.15 7.45
CA CYS A 57 -12.17 -32.07 6.20
C CYS A 57 -11.26 -31.80 5.02
N VAL A 58 -10.32 -30.85 5.13
CA VAL A 58 -9.31 -30.57 4.09
C VAL A 58 -8.52 -31.84 3.77
N ARG A 59 -8.01 -32.53 4.78
CA ARG A 59 -7.23 -33.75 4.62
C ARG A 59 -8.03 -34.90 4.00
N LYS A 60 -9.19 -35.21 4.55
CA LYS A 60 -10.06 -36.31 4.09
C LYS A 60 -10.61 -36.06 2.69
N GLY A 61 -11.01 -34.82 2.40
CA GLY A 61 -11.49 -34.37 1.08
C GLY A 61 -10.40 -34.25 0.02
N ARG A 62 -9.12 -34.41 0.39
CA ARG A 62 -7.95 -34.17 -0.48
C ARG A 62 -7.96 -32.76 -1.08
N ILE A 63 -8.38 -31.80 -0.28
CA ILE A 63 -8.45 -30.38 -0.63
C ILE A 63 -7.06 -29.78 -0.44
N ASN A 64 -6.67 -28.83 -1.31
CA ASN A 64 -5.41 -28.13 -1.14
C ASN A 64 -5.42 -27.33 0.19
N PRO A 65 -4.37 -27.42 1.03
CA PRO A 65 -4.31 -26.76 2.33
C PRO A 65 -4.57 -25.25 2.31
N ARG A 66 -4.31 -24.57 1.19
CA ARG A 66 -4.60 -23.13 1.05
C ARG A 66 -6.08 -22.79 1.27
N TYR A 67 -6.98 -23.72 1.01
CA TYR A 67 -8.42 -23.55 1.22
C TYR A 67 -8.90 -23.88 2.64
N GLY A 68 -7.99 -23.94 3.62
CA GLY A 68 -8.34 -24.22 5.02
C GLY A 68 -9.32 -23.20 5.62
N ARG A 69 -9.08 -21.89 5.38
CA ARG A 69 -10.00 -20.82 5.80
C ARG A 69 -11.34 -20.89 5.06
N TRP A 70 -11.29 -21.12 3.75
CA TRP A 70 -12.47 -21.35 2.94
C TRP A 70 -13.34 -22.50 3.48
N MET A 71 -12.72 -23.65 3.77
CA MET A 71 -13.43 -24.80 4.33
C MET A 71 -14.08 -24.47 5.68
N ARG A 72 -13.41 -23.72 6.55
CA ARG A 72 -13.98 -23.29 7.84
C ARG A 72 -15.22 -22.43 7.61
N ARG A 73 -15.18 -21.43 6.73
CA ARG A 73 -16.35 -20.62 6.38
C ARG A 73 -17.49 -21.46 5.84
N ALA A 74 -17.20 -22.40 4.94
CA ALA A 74 -18.21 -23.31 4.39
C ALA A 74 -18.90 -24.15 5.47
N LEU A 75 -18.14 -24.71 6.42
CA LEU A 75 -18.69 -25.47 7.54
C LEU A 75 -19.50 -24.60 8.51
N ASP A 76 -19.08 -23.37 8.75
CA ASP A 76 -19.83 -22.39 9.56
C ASP A 76 -21.18 -22.05 8.91
N VAL A 77 -21.23 -21.92 7.58
CA VAL A 77 -22.50 -21.72 6.85
C VAL A 77 -23.42 -22.93 7.01
N LEU A 78 -22.91 -24.16 6.86
CA LEU A 78 -23.69 -25.37 7.09
C LEU A 78 -24.16 -25.48 8.54
N ALA A 79 -23.41 -25.02 9.51
CA ALA A 79 -23.81 -24.94 10.90
C ALA A 79 -24.92 -23.89 11.12
N GLN A 80 -24.80 -22.70 10.53
CA GLN A 80 -25.89 -21.70 10.58
C GLN A 80 -27.19 -22.17 9.95
N GLN A 81 -27.12 -23.04 8.95
CA GLN A 81 -28.27 -23.65 8.31
C GLN A 81 -28.85 -24.84 9.10
N GLY A 82 -28.20 -25.24 10.18
CA GLY A 82 -28.64 -26.35 11.04
C GLY A 82 -28.41 -27.73 10.43
N PHE A 83 -27.45 -27.91 9.53
CA PHE A 83 -26.96 -29.22 9.10
C PHE A 83 -25.88 -29.74 10.03
N LEU A 84 -25.03 -28.83 10.54
CA LEU A 84 -23.96 -29.13 11.47
C LEU A 84 -24.18 -28.40 12.81
N ALA A 85 -23.64 -28.97 13.90
CA ALA A 85 -23.40 -28.25 15.15
C ALA A 85 -21.91 -27.98 15.30
N ARG A 86 -21.53 -26.78 15.70
CA ARG A 86 -20.15 -26.43 16.00
C ARG A 86 -19.87 -26.54 17.49
N GLU A 87 -18.94 -27.40 17.87
CA GLU A 87 -18.46 -27.63 19.23
C GLU A 87 -16.97 -27.30 19.30
N GLY A 88 -16.65 -26.02 19.60
CA GLY A 88 -15.26 -25.52 19.49
C GLY A 88 -14.76 -25.52 18.05
N GLU A 89 -13.69 -26.28 17.76
CA GLU A 89 -13.14 -26.44 16.41
C GLU A 89 -13.75 -27.64 15.64
N THR A 90 -14.64 -28.43 16.29
CA THR A 90 -15.24 -29.61 15.70
C THR A 90 -16.64 -29.30 15.20
N TYR A 91 -16.97 -29.78 14.02
CA TYR A 91 -18.29 -29.75 13.43
C TYR A 91 -18.91 -31.17 13.49
N ARG A 92 -20.17 -31.28 13.93
CA ARG A 92 -20.88 -32.53 14.04
C ARG A 92 -22.13 -32.48 13.16
N CYS A 93 -22.35 -33.49 12.34
CA CYS A 93 -23.60 -33.66 11.56
C CYS A 93 -24.77 -33.92 12.49
N ILE A 94 -25.75 -33.01 12.46
CA ILE A 94 -27.02 -33.13 13.22
C ILE A 94 -28.21 -33.40 12.31
N ARG A 95 -28.04 -33.24 11.02
CA ARG A 95 -29.06 -33.52 10.01
C ARG A 95 -28.37 -33.85 8.68
N PRO A 96 -28.76 -34.94 7.99
CA PRO A 96 -28.18 -35.29 6.68
C PRO A 96 -28.37 -34.18 5.64
N MET A 97 -27.41 -34.06 4.72
CA MET A 97 -27.53 -33.17 3.59
C MET A 97 -28.72 -33.53 2.71
N ARG A 98 -29.40 -32.52 2.19
CA ARG A 98 -30.56 -32.69 1.30
C ARG A 98 -30.17 -32.83 -0.15
N VAL A 99 -29.14 -32.01 -0.56
CA VAL A 99 -28.56 -32.02 -1.90
C VAL A 99 -27.29 -32.86 -1.86
N THR A 100 -27.21 -33.90 -2.66
CA THR A 100 -26.15 -34.92 -2.56
C THR A 100 -25.27 -35.04 -3.80
N SER A 101 -25.56 -34.25 -4.84
CA SER A 101 -24.73 -34.26 -6.05
C SER A 101 -24.74 -32.91 -6.75
N PHE A 102 -23.62 -32.60 -7.44
CA PHE A 102 -23.54 -31.42 -8.29
C PHE A 102 -24.44 -31.47 -9.52
N ALA A 103 -24.81 -32.67 -10.01
CA ALA A 103 -25.82 -32.82 -11.05
C ALA A 103 -27.22 -32.32 -10.62
N GLU A 104 -27.57 -32.50 -9.37
CA GLU A 104 -28.80 -31.95 -8.78
C GLU A 104 -28.73 -30.43 -8.65
N VAL A 105 -27.59 -29.88 -8.20
CA VAL A 105 -27.34 -28.44 -8.17
C VAL A 105 -27.51 -27.83 -9.56
N GLU A 106 -26.84 -28.39 -10.57
CA GLU A 106 -26.93 -27.92 -11.96
C GLU A 106 -28.38 -27.88 -12.45
N LYS A 107 -29.12 -28.98 -12.26
CA LYS A 107 -30.54 -29.10 -12.65
C LYS A 107 -31.44 -28.08 -11.97
N THR A 108 -31.23 -27.85 -10.68
CA THR A 108 -32.06 -26.93 -9.85
C THR A 108 -31.79 -25.47 -10.21
N HIS A 109 -30.55 -25.11 -10.52
CA HIS A 109 -30.13 -23.74 -10.66
C HIS A 109 -29.85 -23.30 -12.12
N GLN A 110 -30.39 -23.99 -13.13
CA GLN A 110 -30.20 -23.68 -14.56
C GLN A 110 -30.51 -22.24 -14.96
N LYS A 111 -31.35 -21.53 -14.21
CA LYS A 111 -31.72 -20.12 -14.46
C LYS A 111 -30.79 -19.11 -13.76
N THR A 112 -29.76 -19.57 -13.06
CA THR A 112 -28.76 -18.71 -12.43
C THR A 112 -27.69 -18.35 -13.46
N THR A 113 -26.93 -17.28 -13.21
CA THR A 113 -25.87 -16.83 -14.14
C THR A 113 -24.88 -17.96 -14.43
N GLY A 114 -24.58 -18.20 -15.71
CA GLY A 114 -23.77 -19.32 -16.15
C GLY A 114 -22.43 -19.45 -15.42
N PHE A 115 -21.73 -18.32 -15.20
CA PHE A 115 -20.47 -18.31 -14.45
C PHE A 115 -20.59 -18.87 -13.03
N MET A 116 -21.57 -18.37 -12.25
CA MET A 116 -21.75 -18.81 -10.86
C MET A 116 -22.16 -20.26 -10.74
N LEU A 117 -23.06 -20.72 -11.63
CA LEU A 117 -23.46 -22.12 -11.70
C LEU A 117 -22.28 -23.03 -12.07
N MET A 118 -21.52 -22.63 -13.10
CA MET A 118 -20.35 -23.38 -13.53
C MET A 118 -19.29 -23.49 -12.42
N SER A 119 -19.03 -22.40 -11.68
CA SER A 119 -18.10 -22.41 -10.56
C SER A 119 -18.58 -23.33 -9.44
N ALA A 120 -19.88 -23.27 -9.12
CA ALA A 120 -20.51 -24.10 -8.08
C ALA A 120 -20.39 -25.61 -8.40
N VAL A 121 -20.69 -26.03 -9.61
CA VAL A 121 -20.64 -27.46 -9.99
C VAL A 121 -19.22 -28.01 -10.15
N ARG A 122 -18.21 -27.14 -10.24
CA ARG A 122 -16.79 -27.51 -10.32
C ARG A 122 -16.03 -27.35 -9.02
N LEU A 123 -16.73 -27.00 -7.95
CA LEU A 123 -16.15 -26.62 -6.67
C LEU A 123 -15.17 -27.67 -6.11
N ALA A 124 -15.54 -28.97 -6.15
CA ALA A 124 -14.68 -30.05 -5.69
C ALA A 124 -13.37 -30.18 -6.49
N ASP A 125 -13.43 -29.97 -7.81
CA ASP A 125 -12.23 -30.04 -8.66
C ASP A 125 -11.30 -28.83 -8.45
N ILE A 126 -11.87 -27.66 -8.22
CA ILE A 126 -11.10 -26.46 -7.90
C ILE A 126 -10.41 -26.60 -6.54
N LEU A 127 -11.13 -26.99 -5.51
CA LEU A 127 -10.57 -27.18 -4.16
C LEU A 127 -9.49 -28.27 -4.10
N ARG A 128 -9.53 -29.24 -5.01
CA ARG A 128 -8.51 -30.29 -5.20
C ARG A 128 -7.42 -29.92 -6.18
N GLU A 129 -7.45 -28.72 -6.74
CA GLU A 129 -6.54 -28.23 -7.80
C GLU A 129 -6.47 -29.14 -9.05
N LYS A 130 -7.54 -29.84 -9.36
CA LYS A 130 -7.71 -30.49 -10.67
C LYS A 130 -8.08 -29.48 -11.76
N LEU A 131 -8.70 -28.38 -11.37
CA LEU A 131 -9.01 -27.21 -12.18
C LEU A 131 -8.48 -25.97 -11.45
N HIS A 132 -7.67 -25.19 -12.11
CA HIS A 132 -7.17 -23.95 -11.51
C HIS A 132 -8.25 -22.86 -11.50
N SER A 133 -8.45 -22.17 -10.37
CA SER A 133 -9.53 -21.16 -10.23
C SER A 133 -9.47 -20.04 -11.29
N ALA A 134 -8.28 -19.67 -11.76
CA ALA A 134 -8.11 -18.67 -12.83
C ALA A 134 -8.70 -19.14 -14.18
N GLU A 135 -8.78 -20.45 -14.44
CA GLU A 135 -9.36 -20.98 -15.66
C GLU A 135 -10.86 -20.72 -15.78
N LEU A 136 -11.56 -20.57 -14.64
CA LEU A 136 -12.97 -20.17 -14.61
C LEU A 136 -13.22 -18.86 -15.35
N TYR A 137 -12.29 -17.92 -15.22
CA TYR A 137 -12.42 -16.59 -15.81
C TYR A 137 -12.06 -16.55 -17.30
N ALA A 138 -11.35 -17.56 -17.79
CA ALA A 138 -11.07 -17.74 -19.21
C ALA A 138 -12.26 -18.37 -19.98
N MET A 139 -13.25 -18.91 -19.28
CA MET A 139 -14.40 -19.57 -19.88
C MET A 139 -15.40 -18.57 -20.50
N PRO A 140 -16.15 -18.96 -21.54
CA PRO A 140 -17.11 -18.08 -22.20
C PRO A 140 -18.17 -17.50 -21.25
N GLU A 141 -18.58 -18.25 -20.24
CA GLU A 141 -19.57 -17.89 -19.25
C GLU A 141 -19.12 -16.74 -18.33
N ALA A 142 -17.81 -16.52 -18.21
CA ALA A 142 -17.22 -15.42 -17.47
C ALA A 142 -17.16 -14.11 -18.27
N LYS A 143 -17.33 -14.16 -19.59
CA LYS A 143 -17.29 -12.97 -20.45
C LYS A 143 -18.35 -11.96 -20.03
N GLY A 144 -17.90 -10.73 -19.75
CA GLY A 144 -18.80 -9.63 -19.37
C GLY A 144 -19.20 -9.57 -17.90
N VAL A 145 -18.88 -10.60 -17.10
CA VAL A 145 -19.17 -10.57 -15.65
C VAL A 145 -18.36 -9.44 -14.99
N TYR A 146 -17.03 -9.45 -15.14
CA TYR A 146 -16.15 -8.43 -14.59
C TYR A 146 -16.45 -7.01 -15.08
N PRO A 147 -16.53 -6.73 -16.40
CA PRO A 147 -16.83 -5.39 -16.87
C PRO A 147 -18.15 -4.85 -16.33
N SER A 148 -19.16 -5.70 -16.13
CA SER A 148 -20.44 -5.26 -15.60
C SER A 148 -20.40 -4.95 -14.09
N MET A 149 -19.58 -5.67 -13.33
CA MET A 149 -19.42 -5.46 -11.88
C MET A 149 -18.83 -4.08 -11.55
N PHE A 150 -17.89 -3.60 -12.35
CA PHE A 150 -17.15 -2.36 -12.10
C PHE A 150 -17.70 -1.15 -12.86
N LYS A 151 -18.77 -1.32 -13.67
CA LYS A 151 -19.25 -0.27 -14.57
C LYS A 151 -19.51 1.06 -13.87
N SER A 152 -20.27 1.04 -12.79
CA SER A 152 -20.67 2.27 -12.08
C SER A 152 -19.51 2.91 -11.34
N SER A 153 -18.63 2.09 -10.72
CA SER A 153 -17.40 2.58 -10.08
C SER A 153 -16.47 3.21 -11.11
N ASN A 154 -16.30 2.57 -12.27
CA ASN A 154 -15.47 3.07 -13.36
C ASN A 154 -16.04 4.38 -13.95
N GLU A 155 -17.36 4.50 -14.13
CA GLU A 155 -18.00 5.74 -14.55
C GLU A 155 -17.76 6.88 -13.54
N MET A 156 -17.79 6.58 -12.24
CA MET A 156 -17.51 7.57 -11.21
C MET A 156 -16.02 7.95 -11.20
N ILE A 157 -15.10 6.99 -11.29
CA ILE A 157 -13.66 7.26 -11.42
C ILE A 157 -13.41 8.14 -12.65
N ARG A 158 -14.04 7.83 -13.78
CA ARG A 158 -13.92 8.63 -15.02
C ARG A 158 -14.35 10.09 -14.80
N LYS A 159 -15.46 10.33 -14.10
CA LYS A 159 -15.91 11.69 -13.74
C LYS A 159 -14.89 12.39 -12.82
N CYS A 160 -14.35 11.68 -11.85
CA CYS A 160 -13.29 12.22 -10.98
C CYS A 160 -12.02 12.55 -11.80
N MET A 161 -11.61 11.68 -12.74
CA MET A 161 -10.45 11.93 -13.59
C MET A 161 -10.63 13.17 -14.49
N ALA A 162 -11.85 13.46 -14.95
CA ALA A 162 -12.14 14.69 -15.69
C ALA A 162 -11.83 15.97 -14.87
N LEU A 163 -11.99 15.93 -13.54
CA LEU A 163 -11.60 17.03 -12.65
C LEU A 163 -10.08 17.24 -12.59
N PHE A 164 -9.29 16.18 -12.73
CA PHE A 164 -7.84 16.28 -12.84
C PHE A 164 -7.42 16.87 -14.20
N ALA A 165 -8.04 16.41 -15.30
CA ALA A 165 -7.75 16.88 -16.64
C ALA A 165 -8.05 18.40 -16.81
N ALA A 166 -9.07 18.92 -16.13
CA ALA A 166 -9.41 20.34 -16.14
C ALA A 166 -8.33 21.26 -15.53
N ARG A 167 -7.32 20.69 -14.84
CA ARG A 167 -6.26 21.48 -14.18
C ARG A 167 -5.12 21.95 -15.09
N ASP A 168 -5.16 21.59 -16.37
CA ASP A 168 -4.13 21.92 -17.38
C ASP A 168 -2.66 21.59 -16.93
N LYS A 169 -2.50 20.46 -16.24
CA LYS A 169 -1.20 19.96 -15.79
C LYS A 169 -1.05 18.51 -16.26
N PRO A 170 0.22 18.07 -16.49
CA PRO A 170 0.47 16.65 -16.72
C PRO A 170 -0.11 15.80 -15.59
N LEU A 171 -0.83 14.73 -15.97
CA LEU A 171 -1.48 13.79 -15.07
C LEU A 171 -0.70 12.49 -15.02
N ARG A 172 -0.26 12.09 -13.84
CA ARG A 172 0.41 10.79 -13.62
C ARG A 172 -0.50 9.88 -12.81
N ILE A 173 -0.87 8.76 -13.42
CA ILE A 173 -1.76 7.76 -12.84
C ILE A 173 -0.98 6.46 -12.62
N LEU A 174 -1.17 5.85 -11.46
CA LEU A 174 -0.75 4.49 -11.16
C LEU A 174 -2.00 3.62 -10.97
N GLU A 175 -2.13 2.56 -11.73
CA GLU A 175 -3.08 1.48 -11.45
C GLU A 175 -2.35 0.31 -10.83
N VAL A 176 -2.82 -0.15 -9.67
CA VAL A 176 -2.25 -1.28 -8.95
C VAL A 176 -3.18 -2.48 -9.02
N GLY A 177 -2.62 -3.67 -9.33
CA GLY A 177 -3.40 -4.88 -9.53
C GLY A 177 -4.37 -4.77 -10.70
N GLY A 178 -3.91 -4.28 -11.86
CA GLY A 178 -4.77 -4.00 -13.00
C GLY A 178 -5.46 -5.22 -13.62
N GLY A 179 -4.97 -6.43 -13.33
CA GLY A 179 -5.59 -7.70 -13.74
C GLY A 179 -5.86 -7.76 -15.24
N HIS A 180 -7.09 -8.05 -15.61
CA HIS A 180 -7.53 -8.12 -17.03
C HIS A 180 -7.70 -6.73 -17.70
N GLY A 181 -7.42 -5.63 -17.00
CA GLY A 181 -7.53 -4.26 -17.54
C GLY A 181 -8.97 -3.74 -17.70
N GLY A 182 -9.91 -4.28 -16.94
CA GLY A 182 -11.33 -3.87 -17.06
C GLY A 182 -11.54 -2.42 -16.65
N THR A 183 -10.92 -1.96 -15.58
CA THR A 183 -10.93 -0.57 -15.16
C THR A 183 -10.15 0.29 -16.14
N THR A 184 -8.91 -0.10 -16.48
CA THR A 184 -8.08 0.57 -17.47
C THR A 184 -8.86 0.87 -18.74
N GLY A 185 -9.39 -0.15 -19.42
CA GLY A 185 -10.09 -0.01 -20.69
C GLY A 185 -11.31 0.92 -20.65
N SER A 186 -11.94 1.07 -19.49
CA SER A 186 -13.07 1.99 -19.30
C SER A 186 -12.67 3.45 -19.14
N LEU A 187 -11.37 3.73 -18.88
CA LEU A 187 -10.87 5.07 -18.57
C LEU A 187 -10.03 5.69 -19.69
N LEU A 188 -9.38 4.87 -20.54
CA LEU A 188 -8.35 5.34 -21.47
C LEU A 188 -8.83 6.44 -22.42
N ASP A 189 -10.04 6.34 -22.95
CA ASP A 189 -10.62 7.34 -23.86
C ASP A 189 -10.90 8.70 -23.20
N ALA A 190 -10.82 8.78 -21.86
CA ALA A 190 -11.04 10.02 -21.12
C ALA A 190 -9.77 10.86 -20.98
N PHE A 191 -8.60 10.33 -21.35
CA PHE A 191 -7.32 10.97 -21.14
C PHE A 191 -6.76 11.61 -22.41
N ASP A 192 -6.11 12.77 -22.23
CA ASP A 192 -5.30 13.40 -23.28
C ASP A 192 -3.94 12.69 -23.35
N PRO A 193 -3.60 12.00 -24.45
CA PRO A 193 -2.35 11.28 -24.57
C PRO A 193 -1.09 12.15 -24.45
N ALA A 194 -1.21 13.45 -24.79
CA ALA A 194 -0.09 14.37 -24.70
C ALA A 194 0.19 14.85 -23.27
N LYS A 195 -0.76 14.68 -22.36
CA LYS A 195 -0.68 15.18 -20.97
C LYS A 195 -0.79 14.07 -19.93
N THR A 196 -0.91 12.80 -20.32
CA THR A 196 -1.13 11.71 -19.39
C THR A 196 0.02 10.69 -19.43
N GLU A 197 0.51 10.31 -18.26
CA GLU A 197 1.35 9.15 -18.05
C GLU A 197 0.53 8.15 -17.22
N TYR A 198 0.24 6.99 -17.77
CA TYR A 198 -0.50 5.95 -17.09
C TYR A 198 0.38 4.73 -16.89
N ARG A 199 0.61 4.35 -15.63
CA ARG A 199 1.38 3.16 -15.27
C ARG A 199 0.44 2.07 -14.78
N PHE A 200 0.32 1.05 -15.63
CA PHE A 200 -0.41 -0.17 -15.31
C PHE A 200 0.54 -1.12 -14.58
N THR A 201 0.15 -1.58 -13.38
CA THR A 201 0.96 -2.52 -12.61
C THR A 201 0.16 -3.73 -12.14
N ASP A 202 0.86 -4.87 -12.10
CA ASP A 202 0.32 -6.11 -11.54
C ASP A 202 1.47 -6.97 -10.99
N ILE A 203 1.17 -7.92 -10.11
CA ILE A 203 2.14 -8.91 -9.63
C ILE A 203 2.41 -9.99 -10.68
N SER A 204 1.50 -10.21 -11.62
CA SER A 204 1.53 -11.26 -12.62
C SER A 204 2.05 -10.75 -13.98
N PRO A 205 3.16 -11.32 -14.51
CA PRO A 205 3.62 -11.03 -15.87
C PRO A 205 2.56 -11.36 -16.94
N TYR A 206 1.70 -12.33 -16.68
CA TYR A 206 0.62 -12.71 -17.59
C TYR A 206 -0.34 -11.54 -17.83
N PHE A 207 -0.78 -10.86 -16.78
CA PHE A 207 -1.68 -9.71 -16.91
C PHE A 207 -1.01 -8.52 -17.59
N LEU A 208 0.28 -8.27 -17.30
CA LEU A 208 1.03 -7.20 -17.95
C LEU A 208 1.15 -7.44 -19.47
N ASN A 209 1.46 -8.68 -19.89
CA ASN A 209 1.57 -9.01 -21.30
C ASN A 209 0.22 -8.85 -22.01
N ASN A 210 -0.87 -9.37 -21.43
CA ASN A 210 -2.20 -9.21 -21.98
C ASN A 210 -2.63 -7.74 -22.09
N ALA A 211 -2.36 -6.94 -21.06
CA ALA A 211 -2.67 -5.52 -21.06
C ALA A 211 -1.88 -4.78 -22.16
N SER A 212 -0.59 -5.10 -22.33
CA SER A 212 0.26 -4.47 -23.34
C SER A 212 -0.23 -4.74 -24.77
N GLU A 213 -0.75 -5.93 -25.04
CA GLU A 213 -1.36 -6.26 -26.32
C GLU A 213 -2.73 -5.61 -26.53
N ASN A 214 -3.57 -5.64 -25.49
CA ASN A 214 -4.94 -5.10 -25.55
C ASN A 214 -4.98 -3.57 -25.68
N PHE A 215 -3.99 -2.88 -25.11
CA PHE A 215 -3.94 -1.42 -25.05
C PHE A 215 -2.76 -0.84 -25.85
N LYS A 216 -2.23 -1.55 -26.84
CA LYS A 216 -1.11 -1.14 -27.70
C LYS A 216 -1.33 0.19 -28.43
N ASP A 217 -2.58 0.56 -28.67
CA ASP A 217 -2.96 1.80 -29.35
C ASP A 217 -2.90 3.04 -28.42
N TYR A 218 -2.58 2.86 -27.14
CA TYR A 218 -2.46 3.93 -26.13
C TYR A 218 -1.00 4.13 -25.71
N PRO A 219 -0.20 4.96 -26.41
CA PRO A 219 1.24 5.08 -26.20
C PRO A 219 1.63 5.70 -24.86
N PHE A 220 0.70 6.29 -24.13
CA PHE A 220 0.93 6.87 -22.81
C PHE A 220 0.84 5.84 -21.66
N LEU A 221 0.53 4.55 -21.97
CA LEU A 221 0.58 3.47 -21.02
C LEU A 221 1.98 2.88 -20.90
N THR A 222 2.38 2.62 -19.67
CA THR A 222 3.57 1.83 -19.34
C THR A 222 3.19 0.67 -18.42
N TYR A 223 3.94 -0.42 -18.48
CA TYR A 223 3.62 -1.66 -17.77
C TYR A 223 4.78 -2.03 -16.84
N GLN A 224 4.48 -2.37 -15.59
CA GLN A 224 5.52 -2.70 -14.61
C GLN A 224 5.03 -3.74 -13.62
N LEU A 225 5.90 -4.69 -13.28
CA LEU A 225 5.66 -5.60 -12.15
C LEU A 225 5.68 -4.82 -10.84
N TYR A 226 4.65 -5.03 -10.02
CA TYR A 226 4.58 -4.45 -8.70
C TYR A 226 3.85 -5.38 -7.73
N ASN A 227 4.54 -5.76 -6.66
CA ASN A 227 3.97 -6.50 -5.54
C ASN A 227 3.63 -5.50 -4.42
N LEU A 228 2.34 -5.36 -4.12
CA LEU A 228 1.79 -4.47 -3.09
C LEU A 228 2.25 -4.80 -1.66
N ASP A 229 2.64 -6.06 -1.40
CA ASP A 229 3.15 -6.49 -0.09
C ASP A 229 4.58 -6.00 0.19
N ASN A 230 5.26 -5.43 -0.80
CA ASN A 230 6.63 -4.96 -0.68
C ASN A 230 6.73 -3.44 -0.83
N PRO A 231 7.73 -2.79 -0.23
CA PRO A 231 7.97 -1.37 -0.40
C PRO A 231 8.13 -0.98 -1.87
N PRO A 232 7.56 0.17 -2.31
CA PRO A 232 7.56 0.55 -3.73
C PRO A 232 8.92 0.98 -4.27
N ALA A 233 9.75 1.67 -3.47
CA ALA A 233 11.02 2.23 -3.95
C ALA A 233 12.03 1.17 -4.47
N PRO A 234 12.23 0.01 -3.80
CA PRO A 234 13.07 -1.06 -4.36
C PRO A 234 12.52 -1.66 -5.65
N GLN A 235 11.24 -1.47 -5.94
CA GLN A 235 10.56 -1.93 -7.15
C GLN A 235 10.53 -0.86 -8.25
N GLY A 236 11.26 0.26 -8.10
CA GLY A 236 11.38 1.31 -9.11
C GLY A 236 10.21 2.29 -9.16
N LEU A 237 9.40 2.36 -8.12
CA LEU A 237 8.35 3.37 -7.96
C LEU A 237 8.83 4.49 -7.05
N GLU A 238 8.95 5.69 -7.60
CA GLU A 238 9.46 6.86 -6.89
C GLU A 238 8.39 7.46 -5.95
N PRO A 239 8.78 7.88 -4.74
CA PRO A 239 7.87 8.58 -3.83
C PRO A 239 7.31 9.86 -4.45
N HIS A 240 6.08 10.18 -4.08
CA HIS A 240 5.41 11.44 -4.46
C HIS A 240 5.39 11.72 -5.97
N SER A 241 5.24 10.67 -6.79
CA SER A 241 5.30 10.76 -8.24
C SER A 241 3.95 10.72 -8.95
N PHE A 242 2.87 10.29 -8.27
CA PHE A 242 1.56 10.11 -8.88
C PHE A 242 0.51 11.10 -8.36
N ASP A 243 -0.29 11.64 -9.27
CA ASP A 243 -1.43 12.50 -8.95
C ASP A 243 -2.66 11.68 -8.52
N ALA A 244 -2.80 10.49 -9.10
CA ALA A 244 -3.88 9.55 -8.79
C ALA A 244 -3.35 8.11 -8.73
N ILE A 245 -3.87 7.32 -7.78
CA ILE A 245 -3.69 5.88 -7.71
C ILE A 245 -5.06 5.23 -7.81
N ILE A 246 -5.18 4.20 -8.64
CA ILE A 246 -6.40 3.40 -8.81
C ILE A 246 -6.10 1.99 -8.35
N ALA A 247 -6.94 1.48 -7.44
CA ALA A 247 -6.88 0.12 -6.93
C ALA A 247 -8.28 -0.48 -6.97
N SER A 248 -8.51 -1.41 -7.91
CA SER A 248 -9.83 -2.01 -8.11
C SER A 248 -9.82 -3.48 -7.73
N SER A 249 -10.46 -3.82 -6.59
CA SER A 249 -10.61 -5.19 -6.10
C SER A 249 -9.27 -5.93 -5.97
N VAL A 250 -8.33 -5.31 -5.26
CA VAL A 250 -6.96 -5.83 -5.13
C VAL A 250 -6.38 -5.69 -3.72
N LEU A 251 -6.75 -4.67 -2.93
CA LEU A 251 -6.12 -4.47 -1.63
C LEU A 251 -6.52 -5.54 -0.61
N HIS A 252 -7.71 -6.12 -0.76
CA HIS A 252 -8.13 -7.25 0.07
C HIS A 252 -7.22 -8.48 -0.09
N ASP A 253 -6.54 -8.64 -1.22
CA ASP A 253 -5.60 -9.73 -1.49
C ASP A 253 -4.18 -9.48 -0.92
N THR A 254 -3.94 -8.34 -0.27
CA THR A 254 -2.65 -8.06 0.35
C THR A 254 -2.53 -8.67 1.74
N ARG A 255 -1.31 -8.92 2.19
CA ARG A 255 -1.06 -9.53 3.50
C ARG A 255 -1.45 -8.61 4.66
N LYS A 256 -1.15 -7.31 4.53
CA LYS A 256 -1.37 -6.32 5.59
C LYS A 256 -1.85 -5.00 5.00
N ILE A 257 -3.11 -4.68 5.21
CA ILE A 257 -3.75 -3.48 4.67
C ILE A 257 -3.03 -2.21 5.11
N ASP A 258 -2.68 -2.06 6.38
CA ASP A 258 -2.07 -0.83 6.90
C ASP A 258 -0.69 -0.55 6.26
N GLU A 259 0.11 -1.59 6.01
CA GLU A 259 1.41 -1.45 5.34
C GLU A 259 1.22 -1.06 3.86
N THR A 260 0.27 -1.68 3.20
CA THR A 260 -0.08 -1.37 1.80
C THR A 260 -0.59 0.06 1.65
N LEU A 261 -1.50 0.52 2.51
CA LEU A 261 -2.01 1.90 2.48
C LEU A 261 -0.90 2.93 2.71
N GLY A 262 0.04 2.65 3.64
CA GLY A 262 1.21 3.50 3.85
C GLY A 262 2.13 3.57 2.62
N ASN A 263 2.34 2.44 1.94
CA ASN A 263 3.10 2.36 0.70
C ASN A 263 2.43 3.20 -0.41
N LEU A 264 1.11 3.05 -0.60
CA LEU A 264 0.36 3.81 -1.61
C LEU A 264 0.37 5.32 -1.31
N LEU A 265 0.19 5.71 -0.05
CA LEU A 265 0.27 7.12 0.34
C LEU A 265 1.64 7.72 0.01
N SER A 266 2.73 6.97 0.22
CA SER A 266 4.08 7.43 -0.07
C SER A 266 4.32 7.72 -1.56
N LEU A 267 3.56 7.10 -2.46
CA LEU A 267 3.63 7.30 -3.90
C LEU A 267 2.85 8.51 -4.39
N LEU A 268 1.85 8.96 -3.62
CA LEU A 268 1.01 10.11 -3.99
C LEU A 268 1.76 11.43 -3.84
N ARG A 269 1.60 12.29 -4.85
CA ARG A 269 1.97 13.70 -4.76
C ARG A 269 1.16 14.41 -3.69
N PRO A 270 1.63 15.57 -3.17
CA PRO A 270 0.84 16.38 -2.27
C PRO A 270 -0.55 16.67 -2.83
N GLY A 271 -1.59 16.31 -2.07
CA GLY A 271 -2.98 16.44 -2.47
C GLY A 271 -3.45 15.47 -3.55
N GLY A 272 -2.63 14.47 -3.89
CA GLY A 272 -3.01 13.36 -4.79
C GLY A 272 -4.10 12.48 -4.19
N MET A 273 -4.75 11.67 -5.01
CA MET A 273 -5.92 10.88 -4.61
C MET A 273 -5.74 9.40 -4.87
N LEU A 274 -6.24 8.59 -3.94
CA LEU A 274 -6.44 7.15 -4.09
C LEU A 274 -7.92 6.90 -4.42
N PHE A 275 -8.16 6.13 -5.48
CA PHE A 275 -9.47 5.59 -5.87
C PHE A 275 -9.46 4.10 -5.59
N LEU A 276 -10.16 3.71 -4.56
CA LEU A 276 -10.20 2.33 -4.07
C LEU A 276 -11.60 1.76 -4.33
N VAL A 277 -11.70 0.77 -5.20
CA VAL A 277 -12.92 -0.01 -5.40
C VAL A 277 -12.75 -1.33 -4.70
N GLU A 278 -13.50 -1.56 -3.65
CA GLU A 278 -13.40 -2.78 -2.86
C GLU A 278 -14.76 -3.37 -2.52
N GLN A 279 -14.73 -4.67 -2.33
CA GLN A 279 -15.83 -5.42 -1.75
C GLN A 279 -15.87 -5.11 -0.26
N THR A 280 -16.95 -4.48 0.21
CA THR A 280 -17.09 -4.04 1.61
C THR A 280 -18.09 -4.86 2.41
N GLU A 281 -18.83 -5.74 1.73
CA GLU A 281 -19.74 -6.69 2.34
C GLU A 281 -19.37 -8.11 1.90
N PHE A 282 -19.24 -9.04 2.86
CA PHE A 282 -19.03 -10.44 2.54
C PHE A 282 -20.37 -11.10 2.24
N LEU A 283 -20.61 -11.38 0.96
CA LEU A 283 -21.76 -12.16 0.52
C LEU A 283 -21.30 -13.62 0.37
N ARG A 284 -21.89 -14.53 1.15
CA ARG A 284 -21.41 -15.93 1.27
C ARG A 284 -21.22 -16.67 -0.06
N TRP A 285 -22.03 -16.38 -1.08
CA TRP A 285 -21.88 -16.96 -2.41
C TRP A 285 -20.61 -16.48 -3.16
N TYR A 286 -19.87 -15.48 -2.63
CA TYR A 286 -18.54 -15.14 -3.14
C TYR A 286 -17.55 -16.29 -3.05
N ASP A 287 -17.73 -17.17 -2.06
CA ASP A 287 -16.85 -18.33 -1.87
C ASP A 287 -16.89 -19.34 -3.03
N ILE A 288 -17.88 -19.27 -3.94
CA ILE A 288 -17.88 -20.07 -5.18
C ILE A 288 -17.38 -19.29 -6.40
N GLY A 289 -16.83 -18.11 -6.22
CA GLY A 289 -16.25 -17.27 -7.26
C GLY A 289 -14.94 -16.67 -6.80
N MET A 290 -15.02 -15.46 -6.26
CA MET A 290 -13.85 -14.69 -5.79
C MET A 290 -13.09 -15.41 -4.67
N GLY A 291 -13.79 -16.02 -3.72
CA GLY A 291 -13.18 -16.74 -2.59
C GLY A 291 -12.33 -17.95 -2.96
N LEU A 292 -12.37 -18.38 -4.23
CA LEU A 292 -11.53 -19.47 -4.76
C LEU A 292 -10.22 -18.96 -5.36
N GLN A 293 -10.05 -17.62 -5.51
CA GLN A 293 -8.87 -17.05 -6.13
C GLN A 293 -7.62 -17.21 -5.27
N GLN A 294 -6.47 -17.30 -5.94
CA GLN A 294 -5.18 -17.15 -5.27
C GLN A 294 -5.08 -15.73 -4.73
N GLY A 295 -4.72 -15.59 -3.47
CA GLY A 295 -4.63 -14.28 -2.84
C GLY A 295 -5.74 -14.03 -1.82
N PHE A 296 -6.97 -14.52 -2.06
CA PHE A 296 -8.13 -14.20 -1.24
C PHE A 296 -7.94 -14.50 0.27
N ASP A 297 -7.24 -15.56 0.63
CA ASP A 297 -7.06 -15.97 2.03
C ASP A 297 -5.61 -15.82 2.56
N VAL A 298 -4.76 -14.99 1.90
CA VAL A 298 -3.34 -14.82 2.28
C VAL A 298 -3.08 -13.79 3.40
N PHE A 299 -4.10 -13.09 3.84
CA PHE A 299 -3.97 -12.02 4.83
C PHE A 299 -3.36 -12.49 6.16
N GLU A 300 -2.56 -11.61 6.77
CA GLU A 300 -1.81 -11.86 8.01
C GLU A 300 -2.27 -10.94 9.16
N ASP A 301 -2.98 -9.86 8.88
CA ASP A 301 -3.51 -8.90 9.84
C ASP A 301 -4.81 -9.40 10.49
N THR A 302 -4.72 -10.56 11.18
CA THR A 302 -5.84 -11.30 11.75
C THR A 302 -6.60 -10.55 12.86
N ASP A 303 -6.02 -9.49 13.41
CA ASP A 303 -6.72 -8.57 14.31
C ASP A 303 -7.77 -7.72 13.57
N LEU A 304 -7.52 -7.44 12.29
CA LEU A 304 -8.40 -6.69 11.41
C LEU A 304 -9.33 -7.62 10.60
N ARG A 305 -8.76 -8.66 9.99
CA ARG A 305 -9.43 -9.62 9.12
C ARG A 305 -9.42 -11.01 9.75
N LYS A 306 -10.54 -11.49 10.27
CA LYS A 306 -10.61 -12.76 11.01
C LYS A 306 -10.93 -13.95 10.13
N ASP A 307 -12.09 -13.90 9.46
CA ASP A 307 -12.67 -15.04 8.78
C ASP A 307 -12.53 -14.94 7.25
N ASN A 308 -12.47 -13.73 6.72
CA ASN A 308 -12.32 -13.43 5.30
C ASN A 308 -11.54 -12.13 5.10
N PRO A 309 -11.02 -11.84 3.89
CA PRO A 309 -10.17 -10.67 3.65
C PRO A 309 -10.94 -9.35 3.55
N LEU A 310 -12.27 -9.39 3.47
CA LEU A 310 -13.09 -8.21 3.21
C LEU A 310 -13.37 -7.45 4.51
N ILE A 311 -13.32 -6.13 4.43
CA ILE A 311 -13.64 -5.24 5.55
C ILE A 311 -14.68 -4.20 5.13
N ALA A 312 -15.53 -3.80 6.08
CA ALA A 312 -16.59 -2.83 5.83
C ALA A 312 -16.05 -1.46 5.42
N ALA A 313 -16.82 -0.71 4.64
CA ALA A 313 -16.45 0.62 4.13
C ALA A 313 -15.98 1.58 5.23
N GLY A 314 -16.66 1.60 6.38
CA GLY A 314 -16.25 2.43 7.52
C GLY A 314 -14.88 2.04 8.11
N ILE A 315 -14.56 0.74 8.10
CA ILE A 315 -13.22 0.28 8.53
C ILE A 315 -12.16 0.73 7.51
N TRP A 316 -12.44 0.68 6.20
CA TRP A 316 -11.55 1.24 5.18
C TRP A 316 -11.25 2.73 5.44
N GLU A 317 -12.28 3.54 5.73
CA GLU A 317 -12.07 4.95 6.06
C GLU A 317 -11.19 5.14 7.29
N ASP A 318 -11.39 4.34 8.35
CA ASP A 318 -10.56 4.40 9.56
C ASP A 318 -9.11 4.01 9.28
N ARG A 319 -8.87 2.98 8.46
CA ARG A 319 -7.51 2.57 8.06
C ARG A 319 -6.83 3.62 7.19
N LEU A 320 -7.55 4.21 6.24
CA LEU A 320 -7.06 5.31 5.41
C LEU A 320 -6.64 6.51 6.25
N ARG A 321 -7.48 6.94 7.20
CA ARG A 321 -7.13 8.03 8.13
C ARG A 321 -5.93 7.67 9.00
N ALA A 322 -5.87 6.45 9.52
CA ALA A 322 -4.73 5.96 10.31
C ALA A 322 -3.43 5.90 9.50
N ALA A 323 -3.50 5.63 8.19
CA ALA A 323 -2.36 5.67 7.27
C ALA A 323 -1.89 7.09 6.93
N GLY A 324 -2.71 8.13 7.22
CA GLY A 324 -2.35 9.54 7.01
C GLY A 324 -3.07 10.24 5.86
N PHE A 325 -4.09 9.62 5.26
CA PHE A 325 -4.99 10.32 4.34
C PHE A 325 -5.82 11.34 5.12
N VAL A 326 -5.96 12.54 4.57
CA VAL A 326 -6.60 13.67 5.28
C VAL A 326 -8.09 13.80 5.03
N ASN A 327 -8.55 13.31 3.87
CA ASN A 327 -9.94 13.30 3.48
C ASN A 327 -10.31 11.91 2.95
N THR A 328 -11.47 11.40 3.33
CA THR A 328 -12.02 10.13 2.85
C THR A 328 -13.50 10.30 2.53
N HIS A 329 -13.97 9.65 1.47
CA HIS A 329 -15.37 9.63 1.09
C HIS A 329 -15.75 8.29 0.47
N VAL A 330 -16.87 7.73 0.88
CA VAL A 330 -17.43 6.50 0.34
C VAL A 330 -18.60 6.85 -0.57
N PHE A 331 -18.45 6.55 -1.86
CA PHE A 331 -19.56 6.55 -2.80
C PHE A 331 -20.31 5.23 -2.64
N GLY A 332 -21.27 5.19 -1.72
CA GLY A 332 -21.99 3.96 -1.41
C GLY A 332 -22.92 3.54 -2.52
N LYS A 333 -23.01 2.23 -2.76
CA LYS A 333 -24.00 1.54 -3.65
C LYS A 333 -24.33 2.32 -4.92
N LEU A 334 -23.29 2.65 -5.69
CA LEU A 334 -23.38 3.45 -6.92
C LEU A 334 -24.38 2.87 -7.93
N ASP A 335 -24.62 1.56 -7.86
CA ASP A 335 -25.59 0.87 -8.69
C ASP A 335 -26.23 -0.30 -7.91
N ALA A 336 -27.49 -0.13 -7.47
CA ALA A 336 -28.20 -1.19 -6.76
C ALA A 336 -28.40 -2.45 -7.62
N LYS A 337 -28.41 -2.32 -8.95
CA LYS A 337 -28.56 -3.45 -9.88
C LYS A 337 -27.31 -4.36 -9.91
N PHE A 338 -26.15 -3.81 -9.53
CA PHE A 338 -24.87 -4.48 -9.46
C PHE A 338 -24.16 -4.26 -8.11
N ALA A 339 -24.87 -3.76 -7.10
CA ALA A 339 -24.33 -3.54 -5.76
C ALA A 339 -24.02 -4.88 -5.08
N LEU A 340 -23.04 -5.57 -5.64
CA LEU A 340 -22.48 -6.81 -5.11
C LEU A 340 -21.73 -6.57 -3.80
N GLY A 341 -22.13 -5.58 -2.99
CA GLY A 341 -21.39 -5.15 -1.81
C GLY A 341 -20.08 -4.43 -2.12
N MET A 342 -19.95 -3.85 -3.33
CA MET A 342 -18.77 -3.08 -3.74
C MET A 342 -19.01 -1.59 -3.54
N ASP A 343 -18.03 -0.91 -2.98
CA ASP A 343 -18.01 0.54 -2.81
C ASP A 343 -16.79 1.14 -3.50
N LEU A 344 -16.96 2.36 -4.02
CA LEU A 344 -15.85 3.22 -4.39
C LEU A 344 -15.52 4.11 -3.20
N ILE A 345 -14.31 4.01 -2.71
CA ILE A 345 -13.77 4.81 -1.62
C ILE A 345 -12.70 5.72 -2.21
N VAL A 346 -12.85 7.03 -2.03
CA VAL A 346 -11.87 8.01 -2.47
C VAL A 346 -11.18 8.60 -1.27
N ALA A 347 -9.86 8.66 -1.32
CA ALA A 347 -9.05 9.22 -0.25
C ALA A 347 -8.03 10.20 -0.80
N GLN A 348 -7.83 11.32 -0.10
CA GLN A 348 -6.88 12.35 -0.49
C GLN A 348 -5.69 12.34 0.45
N GLY A 349 -4.48 12.32 -0.12
CA GLY A 349 -3.25 12.55 0.61
C GLY A 349 -3.10 14.00 1.10
N PRO A 350 -2.23 14.27 2.08
CA PRO A 350 -2.00 15.62 2.59
C PRO A 350 -1.61 16.60 1.47
N GLY A 351 -2.09 17.83 1.57
CA GLY A 351 -1.83 18.89 0.57
C GLY A 351 -0.39 19.42 0.56
N SER A 352 0.36 19.12 1.61
CA SER A 352 1.80 19.33 1.69
C SER A 352 2.46 18.10 2.28
N VAL A 353 3.46 17.58 1.61
CA VAL A 353 4.41 16.66 2.23
C VAL A 353 5.46 17.55 2.89
N ARG A 354 5.52 17.55 4.21
CA ARG A 354 6.70 18.07 4.88
C ARG A 354 7.83 17.08 4.60
N LEU A 355 8.57 17.33 3.52
CA LEU A 355 9.85 16.67 3.37
C LEU A 355 10.65 17.01 4.62
N PHE A 356 11.17 15.98 5.26
CA PHE A 356 12.07 16.18 6.38
C PHE A 356 13.28 16.98 5.85
N ASP A 357 13.44 18.18 6.40
CA ASP A 357 14.62 19.02 6.14
C ASP A 357 15.42 19.09 7.44
N ALA A 358 16.57 18.40 7.43
CA ALA A 358 17.47 18.37 8.58
C ALA A 358 17.92 19.78 8.96
N ALA A 359 18.14 20.66 7.97
CA ALA A 359 18.59 22.03 8.22
C ALA A 359 17.51 22.85 8.97
N VAL A 360 16.24 22.73 8.55
CA VAL A 360 15.11 23.38 9.23
C VAL A 360 14.96 22.89 10.67
N LEU A 361 15.13 21.57 10.89
CA LEU A 361 15.07 21.00 12.22
C LEU A 361 16.26 21.44 13.07
N GLU A 362 17.46 21.46 12.53
CA GLU A 362 18.66 21.93 13.22
C GLU A 362 18.53 23.41 13.60
N ASP A 363 18.06 24.29 12.71
CA ASP A 363 17.85 25.70 13.02
C ASP A 363 16.82 25.86 14.14
N PHE A 364 15.72 25.11 14.12
CA PHE A 364 14.73 25.09 15.20
C PHE A 364 15.33 24.61 16.54
N LEU A 365 16.16 23.56 16.51
CA LEU A 365 16.77 23.01 17.71
C LEU A 365 17.85 23.93 18.30
N ARG A 366 18.53 24.74 17.48
CA ARG A 366 19.51 25.74 17.98
C ARG A 366 18.90 26.82 18.88
N ASP A 367 17.63 27.14 18.66
CA ASP A 367 16.91 28.08 19.52
C ASP A 367 16.50 27.47 20.86
N LEU A 368 16.48 26.14 20.96
CA LEU A 368 15.97 25.41 22.13
C LEU A 368 17.07 24.73 22.96
N MET A 369 18.23 24.42 22.36
CA MET A 369 19.29 23.66 23.02
C MET A 369 20.68 24.06 22.55
N THR A 370 21.67 23.72 23.33
CA THR A 370 23.08 23.98 22.99
C THR A 370 23.54 23.06 21.85
N SER A 371 24.50 23.53 21.06
CA SER A 371 24.95 22.88 19.81
C SER A 371 25.38 21.41 19.98
N TYR A 372 26.01 21.07 21.13
CA TYR A 372 26.43 19.70 21.43
C TYR A 372 25.26 18.72 21.72
N MET A 373 24.05 19.24 21.96
CA MET A 373 22.84 18.45 22.15
C MET A 373 22.05 18.20 20.88
N ILE A 374 22.38 18.90 19.79
CA ILE A 374 21.74 18.73 18.49
C ILE A 374 22.26 17.44 17.85
N PRO A 375 21.37 16.53 17.40
CA PRO A 375 21.81 15.28 16.76
C PRO A 375 22.69 15.55 15.53
N ALA A 376 23.81 14.83 15.45
CA ALA A 376 24.74 14.93 14.32
C ALA A 376 24.19 14.24 13.07
N GLU A 377 23.28 13.28 13.23
CA GLU A 377 22.70 12.50 12.14
C GLU A 377 21.22 12.22 12.42
N TYR A 378 20.40 12.24 11.35
CA TYR A 378 18.99 11.94 11.39
C TYR A 378 18.69 10.77 10.46
N ILE A 379 18.05 9.72 10.97
CA ILE A 379 17.64 8.57 10.20
C ILE A 379 16.13 8.60 10.04
N LEU A 380 15.67 8.76 8.80
CA LEU A 380 14.25 8.71 8.47
C LEU A 380 13.80 7.26 8.36
N LEU A 381 12.80 6.90 9.15
CA LEU A 381 12.18 5.58 9.12
C LEU A 381 10.70 5.75 8.80
N GLN A 382 10.17 4.89 7.94
CA GLN A 382 8.72 4.83 7.70
C GLN A 382 7.95 4.44 8.97
N ARG A 383 8.56 3.59 9.81
CA ARG A 383 8.01 3.16 11.11
C ARG A 383 9.14 2.85 12.08
N LEU A 384 8.97 3.23 13.34
CA LEU A 384 9.88 2.82 14.40
C LEU A 384 9.78 1.31 14.64
N PRO A 385 10.91 0.55 14.61
CA PRO A 385 10.89 -0.86 14.91
C PRO A 385 10.39 -1.10 16.34
N ARG A 386 9.55 -2.10 16.52
CA ARG A 386 9.00 -2.49 17.81
C ARG A 386 9.44 -3.89 18.18
N ASN A 387 9.74 -4.10 19.45
CA ASN A 387 10.03 -5.41 20.00
C ASN A 387 8.73 -6.22 20.24
N ARG A 388 8.86 -7.48 20.66
CA ARG A 388 7.72 -8.38 20.92
C ARG A 388 6.71 -7.86 21.95
N SER A 389 7.10 -6.93 22.82
CA SER A 389 6.22 -6.28 23.80
C SER A 389 5.60 -4.97 23.30
N GLY A 390 5.75 -4.63 22.01
CA GLY A 390 5.21 -3.42 21.40
C GLY A 390 5.99 -2.12 21.68
N LYS A 391 7.09 -2.17 22.45
CA LYS A 391 7.96 -1.03 22.74
C LYS A 391 8.99 -0.85 21.60
N THR A 392 9.50 0.37 21.44
CA THR A 392 10.56 0.69 20.47
C THR A 392 11.77 -0.24 20.66
N ASP A 393 12.17 -0.91 19.58
CA ASP A 393 13.34 -1.80 19.56
C ASP A 393 14.62 -1.00 19.31
N ARG A 394 15.28 -0.60 20.40
CA ARG A 394 16.54 0.16 20.33
C ARG A 394 17.67 -0.59 19.65
N LYS A 395 17.74 -1.93 19.81
CA LYS A 395 18.79 -2.74 19.16
C LYS A 395 18.64 -2.75 17.64
N ALA A 396 17.39 -2.85 17.16
CA ALA A 396 17.10 -2.74 15.74
C ALA A 396 17.40 -1.33 15.19
N LEU A 397 17.20 -0.27 15.99
CA LEU A 397 17.59 1.10 15.62
C LEU A 397 19.10 1.27 15.55
N GLU A 398 19.84 0.76 16.53
CA GLU A 398 21.32 0.80 16.54
C GLU A 398 21.92 0.09 15.33
N ALA A 399 21.32 -1.01 14.88
CA ALA A 399 21.75 -1.73 13.68
C ALA A 399 21.55 -0.95 12.37
N LEU A 400 20.69 0.07 12.36
CA LEU A 400 20.46 0.96 11.21
C LEU A 400 21.50 2.10 11.13
N GLY A 401 22.20 2.39 12.21
CA GLY A 401 23.13 3.52 12.36
C GLY A 401 24.45 3.43 11.60
N GLY A 402 24.59 2.52 10.64
CA GLY A 402 25.86 2.32 9.92
C GLY A 402 25.89 2.70 8.44
N GLY A 403 24.80 3.25 7.85
CA GLY A 403 24.84 3.49 6.40
C GLY A 403 23.63 4.13 5.73
N HIS A 404 22.59 4.50 6.45
CA HIS A 404 21.31 4.98 5.88
C HIS A 404 20.87 6.36 6.39
N GLY A 405 21.78 7.13 7.03
CA GLY A 405 21.51 8.50 7.44
C GLY A 405 21.33 9.42 6.25
N VAL A 406 20.41 10.37 6.35
CA VAL A 406 20.40 11.53 5.44
C VAL A 406 21.73 12.23 5.65
N ARG A 407 22.67 12.10 4.70
CA ARG A 407 23.96 12.82 4.75
C ARG A 407 23.66 14.30 4.96
N LYS A 408 24.27 14.92 5.99
CA LYS A 408 24.33 16.38 6.09
C LYS A 408 24.65 16.92 4.70
N ILE A 409 23.81 17.81 4.17
CA ILE A 409 24.15 18.54 2.95
C ILE A 409 25.36 19.41 3.34
N ARG A 410 26.56 18.91 3.08
CA ARG A 410 27.78 19.69 3.30
C ARG A 410 27.80 20.78 2.28
N HIS A 411 27.55 22.01 2.69
CA HIS A 411 27.79 23.17 1.85
C HIS A 411 29.31 23.31 1.61
N ALA A 412 29.73 23.16 0.36
CA ALA A 412 31.10 23.26 0.00
C ALA A 412 31.61 24.69 0.27
N PRO A 413 32.90 24.87 0.68
CA PRO A 413 33.56 26.17 0.81
C PRO A 413 33.46 26.99 -0.49
N ARG A 414 33.09 28.27 -0.40
CA ARG A 414 32.79 29.14 -1.54
C ARG A 414 33.87 30.17 -1.77
N THR A 415 34.30 30.89 -0.70
CA THR A 415 35.34 31.92 -0.79
C THR A 415 36.74 31.30 -0.82
N GLU A 416 37.74 32.04 -1.24
CA GLU A 416 39.12 31.58 -1.19
C GLU A 416 39.63 31.33 0.23
N THR A 417 39.19 32.15 1.19
CA THR A 417 39.51 31.96 2.60
C THR A 417 38.91 30.66 3.12
N GLU A 418 37.61 30.40 2.83
CA GLU A 418 36.93 29.16 3.20
C GLU A 418 37.60 27.92 2.60
N LYS A 419 37.96 27.93 1.31
CA LYS A 419 38.65 26.83 0.63
C LYS A 419 40.02 26.53 1.23
N ARG A 420 40.83 27.56 1.44
CA ARG A 420 42.16 27.41 2.02
C ARG A 420 42.09 26.95 3.49
N LEU A 421 41.16 27.49 4.28
CA LEU A 421 40.94 27.07 5.66
C LEU A 421 40.44 25.62 5.73
N ALA A 422 39.53 25.21 4.84
CA ALA A 422 39.05 23.82 4.75
C ALA A 422 40.19 22.84 4.45
N ALA A 423 41.12 23.21 3.58
CA ALA A 423 42.29 22.39 3.28
C ALA A 423 43.21 22.23 4.51
N LEU A 424 43.41 23.30 5.29
CA LEU A 424 44.17 23.24 6.56
C LEU A 424 43.47 22.33 7.58
N TRP A 425 42.15 22.47 7.75
CA TRP A 425 41.37 21.61 8.64
C TRP A 425 41.43 20.16 8.22
N ALA A 426 41.27 19.87 6.93
CA ALA A 426 41.33 18.52 6.40
C ALA A 426 42.68 17.85 6.72
N SER A 427 43.76 18.62 6.57
CA SER A 427 45.13 18.18 6.90
C SER A 427 45.34 17.95 8.39
N VAL A 428 44.85 18.86 9.25
CA VAL A 428 45.03 18.78 10.72
C VAL A 428 44.17 17.65 11.33
N LEU A 429 42.92 17.51 10.84
CA LEU A 429 41.94 16.53 11.35
C LEU A 429 42.03 15.17 10.67
N ALA A 430 42.87 15.04 9.61
CA ALA A 430 43.01 13.83 8.81
C ALA A 430 41.65 13.32 8.22
N VAL A 431 40.84 14.23 7.69
CA VAL A 431 39.55 13.96 7.05
C VAL A 431 39.57 14.33 5.57
N ASP A 432 38.75 13.61 4.74
CA ASP A 432 38.80 13.80 3.28
C ASP A 432 38.17 15.10 2.79
N SER A 433 37.22 15.68 3.52
CA SER A 433 36.54 16.93 3.12
C SER A 433 35.91 17.64 4.31
N ILE A 434 35.82 18.97 4.22
CA ILE A 434 35.24 19.87 5.22
C ILE A 434 34.14 20.71 4.56
N GLY A 435 32.97 20.79 5.23
CA GLY A 435 31.86 21.66 4.84
C GLY A 435 31.83 22.97 5.65
N LEU A 436 31.16 24.02 5.13
CA LEU A 436 31.04 25.33 5.75
C LEU A 436 30.53 25.31 7.19
N LYS A 437 29.60 24.42 7.48
CA LYS A 437 28.95 24.27 8.80
C LYS A 437 29.60 23.20 9.67
N ASP A 438 30.68 22.57 9.19
CA ASP A 438 31.37 21.57 10.00
C ASP A 438 32.08 22.25 11.17
N ASN A 439 31.99 21.65 12.36
CA ASN A 439 32.58 22.12 13.59
C ASN A 439 33.92 21.42 13.82
N PHE A 440 34.97 22.16 14.14
CA PHE A 440 36.33 21.64 14.34
C PHE A 440 36.38 20.53 15.39
N PHE A 441 35.72 20.74 16.52
CA PHE A 441 35.72 19.79 17.65
C PHE A 441 34.87 18.54 17.37
N GLU A 442 33.77 18.72 16.65
CA GLU A 442 32.93 17.59 16.23
C GLU A 442 33.62 16.65 15.23
N LEU A 443 34.54 17.20 14.43
CA LEU A 443 35.36 16.44 13.48
C LEU A 443 36.60 15.79 14.14
N GLY A 444 36.72 15.84 15.47
CA GLY A 444 37.80 15.21 16.22
C GLY A 444 38.93 16.17 16.61
N GLY A 445 38.72 17.46 16.42
CA GLY A 445 39.66 18.49 16.91
C GLY A 445 39.69 18.53 18.45
N ASP A 446 40.88 18.76 18.99
CA ASP A 446 41.13 18.96 20.40
C ASP A 446 42.04 20.16 20.65
N SER A 447 42.40 20.41 21.91
CA SER A 447 43.28 21.56 22.27
C SER A 447 44.65 21.47 21.65
N LEU A 448 45.19 20.26 21.39
CA LEU A 448 46.47 20.07 20.74
C LEU A 448 46.39 20.41 19.27
N LEU A 449 45.39 19.84 18.58
CA LEU A 449 45.14 20.11 17.16
C LEU A 449 44.73 21.54 16.90
N SER A 450 44.05 22.20 17.86
CA SER A 450 43.78 23.66 17.82
C SER A 450 45.07 24.48 17.77
N THR A 451 46.10 24.11 18.56
CA THR A 451 47.39 24.80 18.56
C THR A 451 48.14 24.60 17.23
N VAL A 452 48.04 23.40 16.63
CA VAL A 452 48.62 23.14 15.31
C VAL A 452 47.90 23.97 14.24
N LEU A 453 46.56 24.04 14.29
CA LEU A 453 45.76 24.81 13.35
C LEU A 453 46.07 26.31 13.45
N ILE A 454 46.25 26.89 14.66
CA ILE A 454 46.64 28.28 14.87
C ILE A 454 47.92 28.59 14.15
N GLY A 455 48.96 27.72 14.30
CA GLY A 455 50.23 27.91 13.60
C GLY A 455 50.09 27.90 12.08
N GLN A 456 49.26 26.97 11.55
CA GLN A 456 49.03 26.89 10.11
C GLN A 456 48.19 28.07 9.57
N VAL A 457 47.20 28.56 10.30
CA VAL A 457 46.42 29.74 9.95
C VAL A 457 47.30 30.98 9.94
N HIS A 458 48.14 31.14 10.96
CA HIS A 458 49.10 32.23 10.96
C HIS A 458 50.03 32.21 9.73
N ALA A 459 50.59 31.06 9.41
CA ALA A 459 51.47 30.92 8.24
C ALA A 459 50.74 31.15 6.90
N ALA A 460 49.46 30.76 6.80
CA ALA A 460 48.71 30.86 5.54
C ALA A 460 48.03 32.23 5.32
N PHE A 461 47.58 32.88 6.40
CA PHE A 461 46.76 34.11 6.31
C PHE A 461 47.40 35.32 7.01
N GLY A 462 48.46 35.12 7.80
CA GLY A 462 49.11 36.21 8.57
C GLY A 462 48.24 36.68 9.75
N VAL A 463 47.26 35.91 10.17
CA VAL A 463 46.33 36.22 11.26
C VAL A 463 46.70 35.43 12.51
N GLU A 464 46.78 36.09 13.66
CA GLU A 464 46.99 35.43 14.96
C GLU A 464 45.64 35.07 15.57
N LEU A 465 45.35 33.78 15.68
CA LEU A 465 44.19 33.23 16.42
C LEU A 465 44.66 32.77 17.81
N SER A 466 43.77 32.84 18.80
CA SER A 466 43.91 32.18 20.09
C SER A 466 43.12 30.88 20.12
N VAL A 467 43.44 30.03 21.08
CA VAL A 467 42.62 28.81 21.32
C VAL A 467 41.16 29.18 21.64
N LEU A 468 40.95 30.30 22.30
CA LEU A 468 39.62 30.81 22.61
C LEU A 468 38.83 31.21 21.35
N ASP A 469 39.53 31.78 20.35
CA ASP A 469 38.89 32.14 19.09
C ASP A 469 38.41 30.91 18.33
N ILE A 470 39.14 29.78 18.37
CA ILE A 470 38.70 28.53 17.78
C ILE A 470 37.47 27.96 18.52
N TYR A 471 37.38 28.15 19.85
CA TYR A 471 36.21 27.73 20.61
C TYR A 471 34.99 28.61 20.31
N MET A 472 35.17 29.90 20.14
CA MET A 472 34.07 30.84 19.88
C MET A 472 33.58 30.77 18.44
N ASP A 473 34.50 30.61 17.46
CA ASP A 473 34.24 30.53 16.02
C ASP A 473 34.55 29.11 15.54
N SER A 474 33.83 28.14 16.09
CA SER A 474 34.15 26.71 15.97
C SER A 474 33.73 26.06 14.64
N THR A 475 32.96 26.76 13.81
CA THR A 475 32.64 26.28 12.43
C THR A 475 33.57 26.86 11.40
N LEU A 476 33.75 26.15 10.26
CA LEU A 476 34.61 26.65 9.18
C LEU A 476 34.17 28.04 8.69
N GLU A 477 32.88 28.27 8.54
CA GLU A 477 32.31 29.56 8.09
C GLU A 477 32.59 30.70 9.08
N GLU A 478 32.45 30.45 10.38
CA GLU A 478 32.68 31.44 11.44
C GLU A 478 34.16 31.79 11.51
N MET A 479 35.02 30.78 11.50
CA MET A 479 36.47 30.99 11.52
C MET A 479 36.97 31.68 10.26
N ALA A 480 36.45 31.36 9.08
CA ALA A 480 36.78 32.06 7.85
C ALA A 480 36.36 33.53 7.90
N ARG A 481 35.16 33.83 8.41
CA ARG A 481 34.74 35.23 8.63
C ARG A 481 35.59 35.98 9.64
N HIS A 482 36.08 35.30 10.67
CA HIS A 482 36.99 35.88 11.65
C HIS A 482 38.33 36.28 10.94
N ILE A 483 38.89 35.35 10.18
CA ILE A 483 40.11 35.59 9.40
C ILE A 483 39.94 36.77 8.44
N ASP A 484 38.84 36.85 7.69
CA ASP A 484 38.58 37.93 6.73
C ASP A 484 38.41 39.31 7.38
N ARG A 485 37.96 39.36 8.66
CA ARG A 485 37.78 40.59 9.45
C ARG A 485 39.05 41.06 10.15
N THR A 486 40.04 40.18 10.31
CA THR A 486 41.27 40.50 11.03
C THR A 486 42.34 41.01 10.09
N PRO A 487 42.84 42.25 10.21
CA PRO A 487 43.90 42.77 9.36
C PRO A 487 45.17 41.92 9.50
N ALA A 488 45.83 41.61 8.38
CA ALA A 488 47.10 40.90 8.39
C ALA A 488 48.13 41.73 9.22
N GLY A 489 48.67 41.16 10.31
CA GLY A 489 49.62 41.80 11.21
C GLY A 489 49.03 42.52 12.42
N GLY A 490 47.71 42.41 12.67
CA GLY A 490 47.03 43.08 13.80
C GLY A 490 47.00 42.25 15.06
N ARG A 491 47.85 42.52 16.05
CA ARG A 491 47.66 42.12 17.44
C ARG A 491 46.52 42.95 18.02
N LYS A 492 45.41 42.36 18.41
CA LYS A 492 44.48 43.04 19.33
C LYS A 492 45.12 43.07 20.71
N GLU A 493 45.63 44.26 21.10
CA GLU A 493 45.70 44.58 22.52
C GLU A 493 44.31 44.50 23.11
N ARG A 494 44.21 43.90 24.30
CA ARG A 494 43.03 43.61 25.07
C ARG A 494 41.98 44.69 25.07
#